data_c9c613a04a0280a6196a4c2dc67c8490
#
_entry.id   c9c613a04a0280a6196a4c2dc67c8490
#
_cell.length_a   1.000
_cell.length_b   1.000
_cell.length_c   1.000
_cell.angle_alpha   90.00
_cell.angle_beta   90.00
_cell.angle_gamma   90.00
#
_symmetry.space_group_name_H-M   'P 1'
#
loop_
_entity.id
_entity.type
_entity.pdbx_description
1 polymer ?
#
loop_
_entity_poly.entity_id
_entity_poly.type
_entity_poly.pdbx_seq_one_letter_code
_entity_poly.pdbx_strand_id
1 'polypeptide(L)' 'MEIDTQSLATALAIGLGALGPGIGIGILAGKALEAIGRNPEAEGKIRTNMILALAFAEALAIYALVIALIIKFV' A
#
# COMPACT_ATOMS: atom_id res chain seq x y z
N MET A 1 13.38 -29.35 9.46
CA MET A 1 13.20 -27.90 9.59
C MET A 1 11.91 -27.59 10.32
N GLU A 2 12.00 -26.81 11.37
CA GLU A 2 10.80 -26.36 12.08
C GLU A 2 10.40 -24.99 11.58
N ILE A 3 9.09 -24.79 11.42
CA ILE A 3 8.55 -23.50 11.07
C ILE A 3 8.07 -22.81 12.35
N ASP A 4 8.63 -21.64 12.63
CA ASP A 4 8.16 -20.81 13.72
C ASP A 4 6.85 -20.14 13.29
N THR A 5 5.75 -20.56 13.92
CA THR A 5 4.43 -20.05 13.55
C THR A 5 4.29 -18.56 13.80
N GLN A 6 4.96 -18.01 14.82
CA GLN A 6 4.93 -16.58 15.08
C GLN A 6 5.63 -15.81 13.97
N SER A 7 6.80 -16.27 13.53
CA SER A 7 7.51 -15.65 12.42
C SER A 7 6.74 -15.75 11.12
N LEU A 8 6.09 -16.90 10.88
CA LEU A 8 5.26 -17.08 9.70
C LEU A 8 4.05 -16.14 9.73
N ALA A 9 3.39 -16.04 10.88
CA ALA A 9 2.24 -15.15 11.04
C ALA A 9 2.66 -13.69 10.80
N THR A 10 3.81 -13.27 11.34
CA THR A 10 4.35 -11.94 11.14
C THR A 10 4.60 -11.66 9.65
N ALA A 11 5.25 -12.61 8.98
CA ALA A 11 5.54 -12.47 7.55
C ALA A 11 4.26 -12.39 6.71
N LEU A 12 3.26 -13.20 7.03
CA LEU A 12 1.98 -13.17 6.31
C LEU A 12 1.24 -11.85 6.56
N ALA A 13 1.25 -11.35 7.79
CA ALA A 13 0.59 -10.09 8.13
C ALA A 13 1.14 -8.94 7.29
N ILE A 14 2.46 -8.76 7.27
CA ILE A 14 3.06 -7.66 6.50
C ILE A 14 3.06 -7.96 5.00
N GLY A 15 3.31 -9.20 4.61
CA GLY A 15 3.36 -9.58 3.19
C GLY A 15 2.02 -9.40 2.50
N LEU A 16 0.96 -9.99 3.06
CA LEU A 16 -0.38 -9.86 2.51
C LEU A 16 -0.94 -8.45 2.73
N GLY A 17 -0.65 -7.86 3.89
CA GLY A 17 -1.12 -6.52 4.21
C GLY A 17 -0.49 -5.42 3.35
N ALA A 18 0.73 -5.61 2.87
CA ALA A 18 1.40 -4.68 1.96
C ALA A 18 1.07 -4.96 0.49
N LEU A 19 0.69 -6.20 0.17
CA LEU A 19 0.39 -6.61 -1.20
C LEU A 19 -0.78 -5.82 -1.79
N GLY A 20 -1.87 -5.71 -1.03
CA GLY A 20 -3.05 -4.97 -1.47
C GLY A 20 -2.74 -3.50 -1.76
N PRO A 21 -2.23 -2.75 -0.77
CA PRO A 21 -1.83 -1.36 -0.99
C PRO A 21 -0.79 -1.21 -2.09
N GLY A 22 0.17 -2.12 -2.20
CA GLY A 22 1.19 -2.08 -3.25
C GLY A 22 0.59 -2.16 -4.64
N ILE A 23 -0.30 -3.12 -4.86
CA ILE A 23 -1.02 -3.26 -6.12
C ILE A 23 -1.91 -2.06 -6.37
N GLY A 24 -2.63 -1.61 -5.34
CA GLY A 24 -3.51 -0.45 -5.44
C GLY A 24 -2.75 0.82 -5.83
N ILE A 25 -1.61 1.07 -5.21
CA ILE A 25 -0.75 2.21 -5.55
C ILE A 25 -0.29 2.13 -7.00
N GLY A 26 0.14 0.95 -7.43
CA GLY A 26 0.58 0.76 -8.82
C GLY A 26 -0.52 1.06 -9.83
N ILE A 27 -1.72 0.55 -9.59
CA ILE A 27 -2.88 0.81 -10.47
C ILE A 27 -3.24 2.29 -10.44
N LEU A 28 -3.33 2.87 -9.26
CA LEU A 28 -3.70 4.27 -9.07
C LEU A 28 -2.70 5.21 -9.78
N ALA A 29 -1.42 5.00 -9.55
CA ALA A 29 -0.38 5.82 -10.16
C ALA A 29 -0.38 5.67 -11.68
N GLY A 30 -0.53 4.46 -12.18
CA GLY A 30 -0.61 4.21 -13.62
C GLY A 30 -1.79 4.93 -14.26
N LYS A 31 -2.98 4.83 -13.64
CA LYS A 31 -4.17 5.51 -14.12
C LYS A 31 -4.05 7.03 -14.06
N ALA A 32 -3.48 7.55 -12.97
CA ALA A 32 -3.30 8.99 -12.81
C ALA A 32 -2.33 9.55 -13.86
N LEU A 33 -1.21 8.88 -14.06
CA LEU A 33 -0.23 9.32 -15.06
C LEU A 33 -0.78 9.26 -16.48
N GLU A 34 -1.55 8.22 -16.78
CA GLU A 34 -2.23 8.09 -18.07
C GLU A 34 -3.23 9.23 -18.28
N ALA A 35 -4.00 9.56 -17.24
CA ALA A 35 -4.98 10.65 -17.31
C ALA A 35 -4.30 12.00 -17.51
N ILE A 36 -3.17 12.24 -16.83
CA ILE A 36 -2.39 13.47 -16.99
C ILE A 36 -1.83 13.56 -18.43
N GLY A 37 -1.35 12.43 -18.96
CA GLY A 37 -0.85 12.38 -20.33
C GLY A 37 -1.90 12.72 -21.37
N ARG A 38 -3.15 12.32 -21.13
CA ARG A 38 -4.27 12.60 -22.03
C ARG A 38 -4.83 14.00 -21.85
N ASN A 39 -4.75 14.55 -20.64
CA ASN A 39 -5.34 15.85 -20.33
C ASN A 39 -4.40 16.62 -19.39
N PRO A 40 -3.32 17.19 -19.91
CA PRO A 40 -2.34 17.91 -19.09
C PRO A 40 -2.93 19.06 -18.28
N GLU A 41 -4.04 19.66 -18.74
CA GLU A 41 -4.67 20.78 -18.04
C GLU A 41 -5.27 20.33 -16.69
N ALA A 42 -5.59 19.05 -16.53
CA ALA A 42 -6.16 18.49 -15.32
C ALA A 42 -5.09 18.02 -14.33
N GLU A 43 -3.81 18.21 -14.62
CA GLU A 43 -2.70 17.67 -13.84
C GLU A 43 -2.80 18.00 -12.36
N GLY A 44 -3.07 19.27 -12.02
CA GLY A 44 -3.14 19.69 -10.62
C GLY A 44 -4.24 18.97 -9.85
N LYS A 45 -5.42 18.82 -10.44
CA LYS A 45 -6.55 18.15 -9.81
C LYS A 45 -6.30 16.64 -9.67
N ILE A 46 -5.75 16.03 -10.71
CA ILE A 46 -5.44 14.60 -10.69
C ILE A 46 -4.37 14.31 -9.66
N ARG A 47 -3.30 15.12 -9.61
CA ARG A 47 -2.22 14.95 -8.66
C ARG A 47 -2.71 15.05 -7.22
N THR A 48 -3.55 16.04 -6.92
CA THR A 48 -4.08 16.23 -5.57
C THR A 48 -4.89 15.01 -5.12
N ASN A 49 -5.78 14.53 -5.98
CA ASN A 49 -6.58 13.34 -5.65
C ASN A 49 -5.73 12.07 -5.56
N MET A 50 -4.70 11.96 -6.41
CA MET A 50 -3.77 10.84 -6.35
C MET A 50 -3.01 10.81 -5.04
N ILE A 51 -2.48 11.95 -4.60
CA ILE A 51 -1.74 12.04 -3.33
C ILE A 51 -2.63 11.65 -2.16
N LEU A 52 -3.88 12.11 -2.16
CA LEU A 52 -4.82 11.75 -1.10
C LEU A 52 -5.06 10.23 -1.06
N ALA A 53 -5.29 9.62 -2.22
CA ALA A 53 -5.50 8.18 -2.31
C ALA A 53 -4.24 7.39 -1.92
N LEU A 54 -3.06 7.87 -2.31
CA LEU A 54 -1.79 7.27 -1.92
C LEU A 54 -1.61 7.31 -0.40
N ALA A 55 -2.02 8.41 0.24
CA ALA A 55 -1.92 8.53 1.70
C ALA A 55 -2.79 7.48 2.40
N PHE A 56 -4.00 7.21 1.89
CA PHE A 56 -4.85 6.14 2.44
C PHE A 56 -4.23 4.75 2.23
N ALA A 57 -3.68 4.49 1.06
CA ALA A 57 -3.03 3.21 0.79
C ALA A 57 -1.81 2.99 1.69
N GLU A 58 -1.01 4.04 1.89
CA GLU A 58 0.14 4.00 2.79
C GLU A 58 -0.31 3.74 4.23
N ALA A 59 -1.41 4.35 4.66
CA ALA A 59 -1.95 4.13 5.99
C ALA A 59 -2.29 2.66 6.22
N LEU A 60 -2.87 2.00 5.23
CA LEU A 60 -3.18 0.57 5.32
C LEU A 60 -1.92 -0.27 5.44
N ALA A 61 -0.87 0.07 4.70
CA ALA A 61 0.41 -0.62 4.79
C ALA A 61 1.04 -0.42 6.18
N ILE A 62 0.92 0.77 6.75
CA ILE A 62 1.41 1.05 8.09
C ILE A 62 0.62 0.25 9.13
N TYR A 63 -0.70 0.13 9.00
CA TYR A 63 -1.49 -0.74 9.87
C TYR A 63 -1.00 -2.17 9.80
N ALA A 64 -0.72 -2.68 8.61
CA ALA A 64 -0.20 -4.04 8.44
C ALA A 64 1.15 -4.21 9.14
N LEU A 65 2.02 -3.21 9.02
CA LEU A 65 3.31 -3.21 9.71
C LEU A 65 3.12 -3.25 11.22
N VAL A 66 2.24 -2.42 11.77
CA VAL A 66 1.98 -2.38 13.21
C VAL A 66 1.46 -3.73 13.71
N ILE A 67 0.52 -4.34 12.98
CA ILE A 67 -0.01 -5.65 13.33
C ILE A 67 1.11 -6.70 13.29
N ALA A 68 1.96 -6.67 12.28
CA ALA A 68 3.09 -7.58 12.17
C ALA A 68 4.04 -7.44 13.35
N LEU A 69 4.33 -6.21 13.77
CA LEU A 69 5.19 -5.95 14.93
C LEU A 69 4.55 -6.44 16.21
N ILE A 70 3.25 -6.26 16.38
CA ILE A 70 2.53 -6.78 17.54
C ILE A 70 2.64 -8.30 17.60
N ILE A 71 2.41 -8.97 16.48
CA ILE A 71 2.52 -10.44 16.43
C ILE A 71 3.94 -10.89 16.78
N LYS A 72 4.95 -10.18 16.28
CA LYS A 72 6.34 -10.57 16.48
C LYS A 72 6.78 -10.40 17.92
N PHE A 73 6.39 -9.32 18.58
CA PHE A 73 6.92 -8.94 19.89
C PHE A 73 5.97 -9.15 21.07
N VAL A 74 4.75 -9.50 20.81
CA VAL A 74 3.77 -9.82 21.86
C VAL A 74 3.37 -11.28 21.81
#